data_41b3d0fb049fce2d23b2febb86c89fe5
#
_entry.id   41b3d0fb049fce2d23b2febb86c89fe5
#
_cell.length_a   1.000
_cell.length_b   1.000
_cell.length_c   1.000
_cell.angle_alpha   90.00
_cell.angle_beta   90.00
_cell.angle_gamma   90.00
#
_symmetry.space_group_name_H-M   'P 1'
#
loop_
_entity.id
_entity.type
_entity.pdbx_description
1 polymer ?
#
loop_
_entity_poly.entity_id
_entity_poly.type
_entity_poly.pdbx_seq_one_letter_code
_entity_poly.pdbx_strand_id
1 'polypeptide(L)'
;MAWIGIKPIALFIISLLHPFYVSVIDINHNDKEAVIEISVRTFTADLETRIEKEYNVKLDLADPKQKEKAEQYIQLYIQKKLILSPNGVKGKMDFIGFEIQKESTWSYFEINNIKQLKQLDVFCEILFGIDPAQINIIHAKTSGQRK
;
A
#
# COMPACT_ATOMS: atom_id res chain seq x y z
N MET A 1 4.99 -64.35 -3.45
CA MET A 1 4.46 -63.23 -2.65
C MET A 1 5.01 -61.94 -3.22
N ALA A 2 4.16 -61.19 -3.90
CA ALA A 2 4.55 -59.91 -4.45
C ALA A 2 4.31 -58.84 -3.39
N TRP A 3 5.36 -58.17 -2.92
CA TRP A 3 5.28 -56.99 -2.08
C TRP A 3 4.97 -55.81 -2.99
N ILE A 4 3.72 -55.35 -2.96
CA ILE A 4 3.35 -54.09 -3.58
C ILE A 4 3.78 -53.00 -2.60
N GLY A 5 4.96 -52.44 -2.84
CA GLY A 5 5.43 -51.26 -2.15
C GLY A 5 4.53 -50.06 -2.51
N ILE A 6 3.64 -49.68 -1.61
CA ILE A 6 2.92 -48.42 -1.69
C ILE A 6 3.96 -47.35 -1.45
N LYS A 7 4.46 -46.74 -2.54
CA LYS A 7 5.23 -45.51 -2.43
C LYS A 7 4.27 -44.46 -1.90
N PRO A 8 4.58 -43.76 -0.77
CA PRO A 8 3.79 -42.63 -0.38
C PRO A 8 3.94 -41.57 -1.49
N ILE A 9 2.87 -41.32 -2.21
CA ILE A 9 2.74 -40.13 -3.01
C ILE A 9 2.79 -39.03 -1.99
N ALA A 10 3.97 -38.44 -1.81
CA ALA A 10 4.11 -37.16 -1.14
C ALA A 10 3.26 -36.21 -1.95
N LEU A 11 2.04 -35.98 -1.44
CA LEU A 11 1.16 -34.94 -1.93
C LEU A 11 1.88 -33.64 -1.59
N PHE A 12 2.68 -33.17 -2.52
CA PHE A 12 3.24 -31.84 -2.50
C PHE A 12 2.04 -30.92 -2.70
N ILE A 13 1.32 -30.64 -1.61
CA ILE A 13 0.42 -29.51 -1.54
C ILE A 13 1.37 -28.32 -1.59
N ILE A 14 1.77 -27.97 -2.80
CA ILE A 14 2.22 -26.62 -3.07
C ILE A 14 1.00 -25.77 -2.74
N SER A 15 1.00 -25.29 -1.53
CA SER A 15 0.14 -24.18 -1.14
C SER A 15 0.40 -23.09 -2.18
N LEU A 16 -0.44 -23.07 -3.18
CA LEU A 16 -0.60 -21.95 -4.10
C LEU A 16 -1.22 -20.79 -3.30
N LEU A 17 -0.51 -20.36 -2.27
CA LEU A 17 -0.62 -19.01 -1.78
C LEU A 17 -0.02 -18.14 -2.87
N HIS A 18 -0.77 -17.98 -3.97
CA HIS A 18 -0.54 -16.83 -4.81
C HIS A 18 -0.78 -15.63 -3.90
N PRO A 19 0.26 -14.89 -3.51
CA PRO A 19 0.02 -13.62 -2.88
C PRO A 19 -0.86 -12.86 -3.85
N PHE A 20 -2.05 -12.47 -3.39
CA PHE A 20 -2.86 -11.54 -4.16
C PHE A 20 -2.06 -10.25 -4.19
N TYR A 21 -1.53 -9.89 -5.35
CA TYR A 21 -0.82 -8.63 -5.55
C TYR A 21 -1.84 -7.50 -5.54
N VAL A 22 -2.24 -7.10 -4.34
CA VAL A 22 -3.29 -6.10 -4.12
C VAL A 22 -2.80 -5.05 -3.13
N SER A 23 -2.92 -3.79 -3.52
CA SER A 23 -2.83 -2.66 -2.61
C SER A 23 -4.22 -2.04 -2.43
N VAL A 24 -4.50 -1.53 -1.25
CA VAL A 24 -5.75 -0.83 -0.98
C VAL A 24 -5.41 0.58 -0.52
N ILE A 25 -6.01 1.56 -1.19
CA ILE A 25 -5.88 2.97 -0.89
C ILE A 25 -7.25 3.49 -0.46
N ASP A 26 -7.37 3.87 0.80
CA ASP A 26 -8.56 4.52 1.33
C ASP A 26 -8.32 6.02 1.42
N ILE A 27 -9.20 6.79 0.83
CA ILE A 27 -9.14 8.26 0.79
C ILE A 27 -10.44 8.79 1.39
N ASN A 28 -10.33 9.55 2.46
CA ASN A 28 -11.45 10.09 3.19
C ASN A 28 -11.33 11.62 3.32
N HIS A 29 -12.25 12.37 2.72
CA HIS A 29 -12.33 13.81 2.94
C HIS A 29 -13.17 14.11 4.17
N ASN A 30 -12.52 14.67 5.18
CA ASN A 30 -13.13 15.19 6.39
C ASN A 30 -13.32 16.70 6.23
N ASP A 31 -14.53 17.13 5.90
CA ASP A 31 -14.86 18.53 5.64
C ASP A 31 -14.79 19.39 6.90
N LYS A 32 -15.05 18.83 8.09
CA LYS A 32 -14.97 19.53 9.36
C LYS A 32 -13.55 19.91 9.72
N GLU A 33 -12.62 19.01 9.49
CA GLU A 33 -11.19 19.22 9.75
C GLU A 33 -10.48 19.84 8.53
N ALA A 34 -11.18 19.98 7.40
CA ALA A 34 -10.64 20.45 6.13
C ALA A 34 -9.39 19.64 5.67
N VAL A 35 -9.43 18.32 5.82
CA VAL A 35 -8.32 17.42 5.53
C VAL A 35 -8.77 16.25 4.67
N ILE A 36 -7.89 15.78 3.78
CA ILE A 36 -8.02 14.47 3.16
C ILE A 36 -7.08 13.51 3.89
N GLU A 37 -7.65 12.50 4.50
CA GLU A 37 -6.92 11.40 5.16
C GLU A 37 -6.72 10.27 4.16
N ILE A 38 -5.51 9.74 4.10
CA ILE A 38 -5.14 8.69 3.16
C ILE A 38 -4.47 7.55 3.92
N SER A 39 -4.96 6.34 3.75
CA SER A 39 -4.26 5.14 4.17
C SER A 39 -3.92 4.25 2.97
N VAL A 40 -2.72 3.73 2.96
CA VAL A 40 -2.21 2.83 1.92
C VAL A 40 -1.82 1.51 2.57
N ARG A 41 -2.54 0.45 2.24
CA ARG A 41 -2.24 -0.90 2.69
C ARG A 41 -1.58 -1.70 1.59
N THR A 42 -0.41 -2.25 1.88
CA THR A 42 0.35 -3.14 1.00
C THR A 42 0.80 -4.38 1.75
N PHE A 43 1.14 -5.46 1.07
CA PHE A 43 1.92 -6.52 1.69
C PHE A 43 3.32 -5.99 2.02
N THR A 44 3.78 -6.26 3.24
CA THR A 44 5.07 -5.77 3.74
C THR A 44 6.23 -6.24 2.87
N ALA A 45 6.27 -7.52 2.54
CA ALA A 45 7.33 -8.09 1.71
C ALA A 45 7.39 -7.48 0.30
N ASP A 46 6.23 -7.17 -0.30
CA ASP A 46 6.17 -6.54 -1.63
C ASP A 46 6.66 -5.10 -1.59
N LEU A 47 6.27 -4.37 -0.54
CA LEU A 47 6.72 -2.99 -0.34
C LEU A 47 8.23 -2.91 -0.13
N GLU A 48 8.80 -3.77 0.72
CA GLU A 48 10.24 -3.89 0.93
C GLU A 48 10.96 -4.18 -0.38
N THR A 49 10.54 -5.24 -1.08
CA THR A 49 11.14 -5.65 -2.36
C THR A 49 11.13 -4.51 -3.37
N ARG A 50 10.03 -3.77 -3.45
CA ARG A 50 9.89 -2.68 -4.41
C ARG A 50 10.76 -1.48 -4.05
N ILE A 51 10.79 -1.11 -2.78
CA ILE A 51 11.66 -0.02 -2.28
C ILE A 51 13.13 -0.38 -2.46
N GLU A 52 13.54 -1.57 -2.06
CA GLU A 52 14.92 -2.05 -2.21
C GLU A 52 15.39 -1.99 -3.66
N LYS A 53 14.53 -2.43 -4.59
CA LYS A 53 14.83 -2.41 -6.01
C LYS A 53 14.92 -1.00 -6.58
N GLU A 54 14.02 -0.12 -6.19
CA GLU A 54 13.93 1.25 -6.75
C GLU A 54 15.03 2.15 -6.23
N TYR A 55 15.42 2.00 -4.96
CA TYR A 55 16.40 2.87 -4.31
C TYR A 55 17.75 2.21 -4.07
N ASN A 56 17.92 0.94 -4.46
CA ASN A 56 19.13 0.14 -4.24
C ASN A 56 19.58 0.15 -2.77
N VAL A 57 18.64 -0.13 -1.87
CA VAL A 57 18.84 -0.19 -0.42
C VAL A 57 18.42 -1.54 0.13
N LYS A 58 18.92 -1.91 1.30
CA LYS A 58 18.37 -3.00 2.11
C LYS A 58 17.50 -2.43 3.20
N LEU A 59 16.30 -2.99 3.35
CA LEU A 59 15.27 -2.48 4.23
C LEU A 59 14.49 -3.61 4.88
N ASP A 60 14.40 -3.58 6.20
CA ASP A 60 13.49 -4.42 6.99
C ASP A 60 12.54 -3.48 7.73
N LEU A 61 11.28 -3.45 7.28
CA LEU A 61 10.25 -2.59 7.87
C LEU A 61 9.86 -3.01 9.28
N ALA A 62 10.09 -4.28 9.63
CA ALA A 62 9.78 -4.80 10.96
C ALA A 62 10.91 -4.56 11.98
N ASP A 63 12.11 -4.18 11.55
CA ASP A 63 13.22 -3.89 12.44
C ASP A 63 13.08 -2.50 13.08
N PRO A 64 12.87 -2.42 14.42
CA PRO A 64 12.75 -1.13 15.10
C PRO A 64 13.98 -0.21 14.94
N LYS A 65 15.16 -0.79 14.71
CA LYS A 65 16.40 -0.04 14.49
C LYS A 65 16.44 0.68 13.15
N GLN A 66 15.61 0.23 12.20
CA GLN A 66 15.51 0.81 10.86
C GLN A 66 14.29 1.73 10.71
N LYS A 67 13.57 2.03 11.78
CA LYS A 67 12.31 2.78 11.73
C LYS A 67 12.42 4.10 10.95
N GLU A 68 13.40 4.94 11.27
CA GLU A 68 13.59 6.23 10.57
C GLU A 68 13.89 6.03 9.07
N LYS A 69 14.72 5.05 8.76
CA LYS A 69 15.03 4.68 7.38
C LYS A 69 13.79 4.18 6.66
N ALA A 70 12.99 3.35 7.33
CA ALA A 70 11.73 2.84 6.79
C ALA A 70 10.74 3.98 6.50
N GLU A 71 10.54 4.89 7.44
CA GLU A 71 9.67 6.07 7.26
C GLU A 71 10.10 6.91 6.07
N GLN A 72 11.39 7.18 5.95
CA GLN A 72 11.94 7.96 4.84
C GLN A 72 11.64 7.31 3.48
N TYR A 73 11.92 6.02 3.32
CA TYR A 73 11.74 5.34 2.03
C TYR A 73 10.29 5.03 1.70
N ILE A 74 9.45 4.72 2.70
CA ILE A 74 8.00 4.60 2.50
C ILE A 74 7.42 5.92 2.00
N GLN A 75 7.77 7.03 2.66
CA GLN A 75 7.33 8.36 2.26
C GLN A 75 7.75 8.68 0.84
N LEU A 76 9.03 8.56 0.51
CA LEU A 76 9.56 8.82 -0.82
C LEU A 76 8.86 7.98 -1.90
N TYR A 77 8.72 6.70 -1.63
CA TYR A 77 8.12 5.76 -2.56
C TYR A 77 6.65 6.06 -2.82
N ILE A 78 5.85 6.18 -1.77
CA ILE A 78 4.40 6.38 -1.90
C ILE A 78 4.10 7.75 -2.51
N GLN A 79 4.77 8.82 -2.09
CA GLN A 79 4.57 10.16 -2.67
C GLN A 79 4.94 10.24 -4.15
N LYS A 80 5.84 9.39 -4.62
CA LYS A 80 6.20 9.27 -6.04
C LYS A 80 5.17 8.48 -6.84
N LYS A 81 4.56 7.45 -6.24
CA LYS A 81 3.68 6.48 -6.92
C LYS A 81 2.19 6.75 -6.75
N LEU A 82 1.83 7.59 -5.80
CA LEU A 82 0.46 8.00 -5.53
C LEU A 82 0.38 9.53 -5.57
N ILE A 83 -0.38 10.04 -6.52
CA ILE A 83 -0.59 11.49 -6.67
C ILE A 83 -2.08 11.77 -6.60
N LEU A 84 -2.47 12.61 -5.67
CA LEU A 84 -3.82 13.12 -5.53
C LEU A 84 -3.86 14.58 -5.94
N SER A 85 -4.86 14.95 -6.74
CA SER A 85 -5.09 16.33 -7.17
C SER A 85 -6.50 16.76 -6.79
N PRO A 86 -6.73 17.20 -5.54
CA PRO A 86 -7.99 17.73 -5.10
C PRO A 86 -8.32 19.01 -5.88
N ASN A 87 -9.53 19.08 -6.45
CA ASN A 87 -10.02 20.24 -7.20
C ASN A 87 -9.05 20.69 -8.32
N GLY A 88 -8.35 19.70 -8.95
CA GLY A 88 -7.45 19.94 -10.08
C GLY A 88 -6.04 20.44 -9.73
N VAL A 89 -5.71 20.57 -8.44
CA VAL A 89 -4.37 21.00 -7.99
C VAL A 89 -3.68 19.86 -7.25
N LYS A 90 -2.44 19.53 -7.64
CA LYS A 90 -1.67 18.50 -6.95
C LYS A 90 -1.56 18.81 -5.46
N GLY A 91 -2.09 17.87 -4.65
CA GLY A 91 -2.03 17.96 -3.20
C GLY A 91 -0.65 17.65 -2.65
N LYS A 92 -0.26 18.35 -1.60
CA LYS A 92 0.91 18.00 -0.81
C LYS A 92 0.51 16.94 0.20
N MET A 93 0.97 15.72 0.00
CA MET A 93 0.75 14.62 0.94
C MET A 93 1.79 14.68 2.05
N ASP A 94 1.37 15.01 3.26
CA ASP A 94 2.22 14.97 4.45
C ASP A 94 2.19 13.56 5.04
N PHE A 95 3.35 12.96 5.30
CA PHE A 95 3.48 11.63 5.88
C PHE A 95 3.23 11.69 7.38
N ILE A 96 2.34 10.83 7.88
CA ILE A 96 1.96 10.77 9.30
C ILE A 96 2.71 9.64 10.02
N GLY A 97 2.89 8.51 9.36
CA GLY A 97 3.55 7.35 9.93
C GLY A 97 3.15 6.06 9.23
N PHE A 98 3.67 4.95 9.74
CA PHE A 98 3.27 3.63 9.28
C PHE A 98 3.20 2.65 10.45
N GLU A 99 2.47 1.57 10.25
CA GLU A 99 2.42 0.43 11.15
C GLU A 99 2.36 -0.88 10.38
N ILE A 100 2.78 -1.95 11.02
CA ILE A 100 2.68 -3.30 10.47
C ILE A 100 1.62 -4.06 11.24
N GLN A 101 0.64 -4.59 10.52
CA GLN A 101 -0.38 -5.48 11.05
C GLN A 101 -0.34 -6.79 10.29
N LYS A 102 0.10 -7.87 10.97
CA LYS A 102 0.34 -9.18 10.35
C LYS A 102 1.32 -9.05 9.18
N GLU A 103 0.89 -9.37 7.97
CA GLU A 103 1.68 -9.34 6.74
C GLU A 103 1.55 -8.03 5.96
N SER A 104 0.79 -7.07 6.49
CA SER A 104 0.48 -5.82 5.81
C SER A 104 1.14 -4.63 6.49
N THR A 105 1.65 -3.73 5.67
CA THR A 105 2.08 -2.38 6.08
C THR A 105 0.99 -1.39 5.74
N TRP A 106 0.60 -0.60 6.74
CA TRP A 106 -0.32 0.52 6.63
C TRP A 106 0.47 1.81 6.72
N SER A 107 0.39 2.63 5.71
CA SER A 107 1.07 3.93 5.63
C SER A 107 0.04 5.04 5.58
N TYR A 108 0.21 6.07 6.39
CA TYR A 108 -0.76 7.14 6.58
C TYR A 108 -0.24 8.47 6.09
N PHE A 109 -1.11 9.21 5.39
CA PHE A 109 -0.82 10.53 4.85
C PHE A 109 -2.01 11.45 5.02
N GLU A 110 -1.75 12.76 4.94
CA GLU A 110 -2.78 13.79 4.96
C GLU A 110 -2.51 14.86 3.89
N ILE A 111 -3.59 15.43 3.35
CA ILE A 111 -3.55 16.65 2.56
C ILE A 111 -4.40 17.69 3.31
N ASN A 112 -3.75 18.73 3.78
CA ASN A 112 -4.39 19.77 4.61
C ASN A 112 -5.01 20.90 3.78
N ASN A 113 -5.89 21.68 4.40
CA ASN A 113 -6.54 22.86 3.84
C ASN A 113 -7.50 22.58 2.67
N ILE A 114 -8.16 21.43 2.68
CA ILE A 114 -9.18 21.08 1.70
C ILE A 114 -10.57 21.25 2.32
N LYS A 115 -11.08 22.47 2.32
CA LYS A 115 -12.41 22.80 2.90
C LYS A 115 -13.55 22.16 2.13
N GLN A 116 -13.46 22.12 0.81
CA GLN A 116 -14.45 21.50 -0.07
C GLN A 116 -13.74 20.62 -1.09
N LEU A 117 -14.27 19.42 -1.32
CA LEU A 117 -13.80 18.52 -2.34
C LEU A 117 -14.90 18.34 -3.39
N LYS A 118 -14.73 18.97 -4.56
CA LYS A 118 -15.66 18.87 -5.68
C LYS A 118 -15.23 17.82 -6.69
N GLN A 119 -13.92 17.63 -6.83
CA GLN A 119 -13.29 16.70 -7.75
C GLN A 119 -12.02 16.17 -7.10
N LEU A 120 -11.73 14.90 -7.34
CA LEU A 120 -10.47 14.25 -6.95
C LEU A 120 -9.94 13.45 -8.11
N ASP A 121 -8.78 13.84 -8.60
CA ASP A 121 -8.02 13.04 -9.56
C ASP A 121 -6.98 12.23 -8.80
N VAL A 122 -6.89 10.94 -9.11
CA VAL A 122 -5.96 10.00 -8.45
C VAL A 122 -5.12 9.30 -9.51
N PHE A 123 -3.82 9.44 -9.40
CA PHE A 123 -2.84 8.64 -10.15
C PHE A 123 -2.17 7.67 -9.19
N CYS A 124 -2.16 6.37 -9.50
CA CYS A 124 -1.62 5.34 -8.64
C CYS A 124 -0.85 4.27 -9.42
N GLU A 125 0.44 4.15 -9.13
CA GLU A 125 1.34 3.11 -9.65
C GLU A 125 2.01 2.31 -8.52
N ILE A 126 1.39 2.28 -7.34
CA ILE A 126 1.94 1.54 -6.18
C ILE A 126 2.11 0.06 -6.56
N LEU A 127 3.31 -0.48 -6.30
CA LEU A 127 3.75 -1.85 -6.56
C LEU A 127 3.69 -2.31 -8.03
N PHE A 128 3.44 -1.41 -8.97
CA PHE A 128 3.52 -1.76 -10.40
C PHE A 128 4.94 -2.19 -10.77
N GLY A 129 5.04 -3.25 -11.58
CA GLY A 129 6.31 -3.83 -12.02
C GLY A 129 6.88 -4.91 -11.08
N ILE A 130 6.16 -5.30 -10.01
CA ILE A 130 6.48 -6.51 -9.24
C ILE A 130 5.87 -7.71 -9.96
N ASP A 131 4.58 -7.67 -10.20
CA ASP A 131 3.83 -8.71 -10.90
C ASP A 131 2.80 -8.09 -11.84
N PRO A 132 2.55 -8.69 -13.04
CA PRO A 132 1.52 -8.22 -13.98
C PRO A 132 0.11 -8.26 -13.41
N ALA A 133 -0.13 -9.08 -12.37
CA ALA A 133 -1.42 -9.22 -11.70
C ALA A 133 -1.67 -8.18 -10.60
N GLN A 134 -0.76 -7.21 -10.41
CA GLN A 134 -0.94 -6.16 -9.40
C GLN A 134 -2.21 -5.37 -9.64
N ILE A 135 -3.02 -5.26 -8.59
CA ILE A 135 -4.27 -4.50 -8.56
C ILE A 135 -4.19 -3.45 -7.45
N ASN A 136 -4.51 -2.21 -7.77
CA ASN A 136 -4.69 -1.13 -6.81
C ASN A 136 -6.18 -0.82 -6.66
N ILE A 137 -6.73 -1.07 -5.48
CA ILE A 137 -8.12 -0.78 -5.13
C ILE A 137 -8.16 0.58 -4.44
N ILE A 138 -8.92 1.50 -4.98
CA ILE A 138 -9.06 2.86 -4.45
C ILE A 138 -10.48 3.06 -3.97
N HIS A 139 -10.64 3.36 -2.68
CA HIS A 139 -11.89 3.78 -2.08
C HIS A 139 -11.80 5.26 -1.74
N ALA A 140 -12.66 6.07 -2.33
CA ALA A 140 -12.74 7.50 -2.02
C ALA A 140 -14.10 7.83 -1.42
N LYS A 141 -14.09 8.52 -0.28
CA LYS A 141 -15.28 8.97 0.44
C LYS A 141 -15.20 10.47 0.70
N THR A 142 -16.35 11.15 0.59
CA THR A 142 -16.48 12.53 1.03
C THR A 142 -17.60 12.60 2.07
N SER A 143 -17.42 13.38 3.14
CA SER A 143 -18.40 13.53 4.21
C SER A 143 -19.68 14.26 3.78
N GLY A 144 -19.69 14.87 2.60
CA GLY A 144 -20.84 15.60 2.06
C GLY A 144 -21.83 14.79 1.21
N GLN A 145 -21.61 13.50 0.96
CA GLN A 145 -22.50 12.66 0.17
C GLN A 145 -23.14 11.55 1.00
N ARG A 146 -24.02 11.91 1.91
CA ARG A 146 -25.17 11.05 2.25
C ARG A 146 -26.37 11.56 1.46
N LYS A 147 -26.61 10.96 0.31
CA LYS A 147 -27.95 10.89 -0.25
C LYS A 147 -28.54 9.56 0.11
#